data_dc34ba31d5ab9ee681f31a13d105ce6b
#
_entry.id   dc34ba31d5ab9ee681f31a13d105ce6b
#
_cell.length_a   1.000
_cell.length_b   1.000
_cell.length_c   1.000
_cell.angle_alpha   90.00
_cell.angle_beta   90.00
_cell.angle_gamma   90.00
#
_symmetry.space_group_name_H-M   'P 1'
#
loop_
_entity.id
_entity.type
_entity.pdbx_description
1 polymer ?
#
loop_
_entity_poly.entity_id
_entity_poly.type
_entity_poly.pdbx_seq_one_letter_code
_entity_poly.pdbx_strand_id
1 'polypeptide(L)'
;MTLTSDDQEQAAIRASAIERHEADADRFVHWYDQMAKSRFANAFAYGRAKIDRLLDECFKGLYPGARILDVGCGTGEYIQRANELGFSASGVEPAEAMRKAAIEKNPGSMILNGVANELPFADSTFDLVICIEVLRYLHNADNRQALREMYRVLKPGGTLFLTMVNRYALDGFYLNYHARKLLGRKRVSGDAPHCEFTTPAEIDKEVLAAGFSTAVHRGVLLGPMRILYKLSTRIARRIAPVLEPFDDAICSIHLTRAFAGHLVTVATR
;
A
#
# COMPACT_ATOMS: atom_id res chain seq x y z
N MET A 1 -31.29 12.78 -3.70
CA MET A 1 -31.08 11.54 -2.93
C MET A 1 -30.26 11.93 -1.71
N THR A 2 -30.83 11.84 -0.50
CA THR A 2 -30.11 12.21 0.74
C THR A 2 -29.12 11.08 1.05
N LEU A 3 -27.84 11.43 1.22
CA LEU A 3 -26.80 10.48 1.63
C LEU A 3 -27.17 9.87 2.99
N THR A 4 -26.92 8.57 3.16
CA THR A 4 -27.09 7.91 4.45
C THR A 4 -25.99 8.37 5.42
N SER A 5 -26.18 8.12 6.73
CA SER A 5 -25.13 8.41 7.73
C SER A 5 -23.83 7.65 7.44
N ASP A 6 -23.91 6.45 6.91
CA ASP A 6 -22.78 5.61 6.53
C ASP A 6 -22.03 6.20 5.32
N ASP A 7 -22.75 6.69 4.30
CA ASP A 7 -22.16 7.37 3.15
C ASP A 7 -21.41 8.66 3.55
N GLN A 8 -21.94 9.39 4.53
CA GLN A 8 -21.29 10.60 5.06
C GLN A 8 -20.01 10.27 5.81
N GLU A 9 -20.01 9.21 6.63
CA GLU A 9 -18.82 8.73 7.34
C GLU A 9 -17.72 8.28 6.36
N GLN A 10 -18.08 7.50 5.34
CA GLN A 10 -17.16 7.07 4.28
C GLN A 10 -16.52 8.26 3.55
N ALA A 11 -17.34 9.24 3.16
CA ALA A 11 -16.86 10.45 2.50
C ALA A 11 -15.91 11.26 3.40
N ALA A 12 -16.22 11.38 4.69
CA ALA A 12 -15.36 12.08 5.65
C ALA A 12 -14.01 11.37 5.86
N ILE A 13 -13.99 10.03 5.95
CA ILE A 13 -12.77 9.24 6.05
C ILE A 13 -11.88 9.46 4.82
N ARG A 14 -12.45 9.38 3.60
CA ARG A 14 -11.70 9.64 2.36
C ARG A 14 -11.14 11.07 2.31
N ALA A 15 -11.96 12.08 2.60
CA ALA A 15 -11.53 13.47 2.60
C ALA A 15 -10.37 13.72 3.57
N SER A 16 -10.45 13.17 4.79
CA SER A 16 -9.38 13.27 5.79
C SER A 16 -8.09 12.57 5.34
N ALA A 17 -8.19 11.44 4.64
CA ALA A 17 -7.02 10.76 4.09
C ALA A 17 -6.35 11.60 2.99
N ILE A 18 -7.13 12.18 2.07
CA ILE A 18 -6.63 13.03 0.98
C ILE A 18 -5.94 14.28 1.54
N GLU A 19 -6.61 15.02 2.43
CA GLU A 19 -6.07 16.23 3.08
C GLU A 19 -4.74 15.95 3.77
N ARG A 20 -4.63 14.81 4.43
CA ARG A 20 -3.40 14.42 5.09
C ARG A 20 -2.27 14.14 4.09
N HIS A 21 -2.54 13.43 3.01
CA HIS A 21 -1.52 13.14 1.99
C HIS A 21 -1.11 14.41 1.26
N GLU A 22 -2.04 15.35 1.06
CA GLU A 22 -1.75 16.69 0.58
C GLU A 22 -0.72 17.41 1.46
N ALA A 23 -0.94 17.40 2.79
CA ALA A 23 -0.05 18.04 3.76
C ALA A 23 1.31 17.31 3.93
N ASP A 24 1.36 16.03 3.63
CA ASP A 24 2.54 15.17 3.84
C ASP A 24 3.39 14.95 2.56
N ALA A 25 3.05 15.55 1.43
CA ALA A 25 3.69 15.30 0.13
C ALA A 25 5.23 15.45 0.18
N ASP A 26 5.75 16.56 0.69
CA ASP A 26 7.20 16.81 0.82
C ASP A 26 7.89 15.79 1.73
N ARG A 27 7.18 15.33 2.76
CA ARG A 27 7.69 14.30 3.67
C ARG A 27 7.84 12.95 2.98
N PHE A 28 6.92 12.58 2.10
CA PHE A 28 7.04 11.35 1.32
C PHE A 28 8.19 11.42 0.34
N VAL A 29 8.35 12.52 -0.40
CA VAL A 29 9.52 12.74 -1.27
C VAL A 29 10.83 12.54 -0.47
N HIS A 30 10.95 13.19 0.69
CA HIS A 30 12.13 13.04 1.54
C HIS A 30 12.36 11.60 2.02
N TRP A 31 11.32 10.84 2.35
CA TRP A 31 11.46 9.45 2.77
C TRP A 31 11.94 8.53 1.64
N TYR A 32 11.46 8.75 0.42
CA TYR A 32 11.93 8.01 -0.74
C TYR A 32 13.38 8.36 -1.10
N ASP A 33 13.78 9.62 -0.98
CA ASP A 33 15.19 10.02 -1.12
C ASP A 33 16.10 9.35 -0.08
N GLN A 34 15.65 9.23 1.15
CA GLN A 34 16.39 8.48 2.17
C GLN A 34 16.48 6.98 1.85
N MET A 35 15.40 6.40 1.37
CA MET A 35 15.36 5.00 0.97
C MET A 35 16.31 4.71 -0.22
N ALA A 36 16.38 5.59 -1.19
CA ALA A 36 17.32 5.50 -2.32
C ALA A 36 18.78 5.46 -1.84
N LYS A 37 19.13 6.16 -0.74
CA LYS A 37 20.46 6.11 -0.13
C LYS A 37 20.73 4.83 0.64
N SER A 38 19.75 4.28 1.33
CA SER A 38 19.86 3.02 2.07
C SER A 38 18.50 2.45 2.46
N ARG A 39 18.24 1.20 2.11
CA ARG A 39 17.07 0.45 2.58
C ARG A 39 16.99 0.27 4.09
N PHE A 40 18.07 0.54 4.80
CA PHE A 40 18.12 0.51 6.27
C PHE A 40 18.09 1.90 6.90
N ALA A 41 17.80 2.96 6.12
CA ALA A 41 17.81 4.34 6.61
C ALA A 41 16.85 4.57 7.79
N ASN A 42 15.67 3.99 7.74
CA ASN A 42 14.62 4.09 8.76
C ASN A 42 13.63 2.91 8.62
N ALA A 43 12.64 2.83 9.53
CA ALA A 43 11.64 1.76 9.50
C ALA A 43 10.78 1.76 8.22
N PHE A 44 10.50 2.94 7.64
CA PHE A 44 9.79 3.05 6.37
C PHE A 44 10.60 2.42 5.23
N ALA A 45 11.86 2.84 5.06
CA ALA A 45 12.75 2.33 4.03
C ALA A 45 12.94 0.80 4.15
N TYR A 46 13.11 0.30 5.36
CA TYR A 46 13.25 -1.14 5.63
C TYR A 46 12.01 -1.95 5.19
N GLY A 47 10.82 -1.50 5.60
CA GLY A 47 9.57 -2.17 5.23
C GLY A 47 9.27 -2.08 3.74
N ARG A 48 9.46 -0.90 3.16
CA ARG A 48 9.21 -0.65 1.75
C ARG A 48 10.11 -1.48 0.85
N ALA A 49 11.41 -1.57 1.15
CA ALA A 49 12.34 -2.40 0.39
C ALA A 49 11.95 -3.90 0.34
N LYS A 50 11.26 -4.40 1.36
CA LYS A 50 10.72 -5.77 1.36
C LYS A 50 9.51 -5.90 0.43
N ILE A 51 8.61 -4.92 0.45
CA ILE A 51 7.45 -4.86 -0.46
C ILE A 51 7.95 -4.77 -1.90
N ASP A 52 8.95 -3.93 -2.16
CA ASP A 52 9.55 -3.74 -3.48
C ASP A 52 10.12 -5.03 -4.06
N ARG A 53 10.80 -5.85 -3.24
CA ARG A 53 11.31 -7.17 -3.69
C ARG A 53 10.19 -8.12 -4.12
N LEU A 54 9.05 -8.10 -3.42
CA LEU A 54 7.88 -8.91 -3.79
C LEU A 54 7.20 -8.37 -5.05
N LEU A 55 7.17 -7.06 -5.24
CA LEU A 55 6.66 -6.45 -6.48
C LEU A 55 7.57 -6.76 -7.67
N ASP A 56 8.88 -6.84 -7.47
CA ASP A 56 9.83 -7.26 -8.51
C ASP A 56 9.56 -8.67 -9.03
N GLU A 57 9.06 -9.57 -8.18
CA GLU A 57 8.64 -10.90 -8.63
C GLU A 57 7.46 -10.81 -9.61
N CYS A 58 6.53 -9.88 -9.39
CA CYS A 58 5.43 -9.62 -10.32
C CYS A 58 5.93 -9.01 -11.64
N PHE A 59 6.85 -8.04 -11.57
CA PHE A 59 7.43 -7.43 -12.78
C PHE A 59 8.17 -8.46 -13.67
N LYS A 60 8.91 -9.39 -13.06
CA LYS A 60 9.61 -10.46 -13.81
C LYS A 60 8.67 -11.38 -14.58
N GLY A 61 7.42 -11.50 -14.16
CA GLY A 61 6.40 -12.30 -14.83
C GLY A 61 5.72 -11.59 -16.01
N LEU A 62 6.02 -10.31 -16.25
CA LEU A 62 5.38 -9.51 -17.30
C LEU A 62 6.20 -9.51 -18.60
N TYR A 63 5.50 -9.36 -19.73
CA TYR A 63 6.13 -9.15 -21.03
C TYR A 63 6.50 -7.68 -21.25
N PRO A 64 7.50 -7.38 -22.11
CA PRO A 64 7.89 -6.01 -22.41
C PRO A 64 6.73 -5.17 -22.95
N GLY A 65 6.56 -3.96 -22.43
CA GLY A 65 5.45 -3.08 -22.79
C GLY A 65 4.12 -3.41 -22.10
N ALA A 66 4.09 -4.34 -21.13
CA ALA A 66 2.90 -4.59 -20.31
C ALA A 66 2.38 -3.29 -19.68
N ARG A 67 1.06 -3.17 -19.56
CA ARG A 67 0.40 -1.97 -19.03
C ARG A 67 0.19 -2.12 -17.52
N ILE A 68 0.66 -1.15 -16.75
CA ILE A 68 0.62 -1.15 -15.30
C ILE A 68 -0.20 0.04 -14.81
N LEU A 69 -1.05 -0.18 -13.80
CA LEU A 69 -1.74 0.86 -13.08
C LEU A 69 -1.27 0.89 -11.62
N ASP A 70 -0.86 2.07 -11.14
CA ASP A 70 -0.59 2.33 -9.73
C ASP A 70 -1.76 3.12 -9.12
N VAL A 71 -2.53 2.47 -8.24
CA VAL A 71 -3.70 3.04 -7.58
C VAL A 71 -3.28 3.67 -6.25
N GLY A 72 -3.47 4.99 -6.12
CA GLY A 72 -2.91 5.79 -5.05
C GLY A 72 -1.40 5.94 -5.20
N CYS A 73 -0.97 6.37 -6.38
CA CYS A 73 0.43 6.36 -6.79
C CYS A 73 1.32 7.34 -6.01
N GLY A 74 0.74 8.20 -5.16
CA GLY A 74 1.47 9.18 -4.36
C GLY A 74 2.36 10.05 -5.24
N THR A 75 3.66 10.07 -4.95
CA THR A 75 4.68 10.84 -5.69
C THR A 75 5.28 10.09 -6.89
N GLY A 76 4.70 8.94 -7.29
CA GLY A 76 4.92 8.27 -8.58
C GLY A 76 6.14 7.37 -8.67
N GLU A 77 6.68 6.87 -7.54
CA GLU A 77 7.88 6.02 -7.51
C GLU A 77 7.70 4.70 -8.26
N TYR A 78 6.55 4.06 -8.13
CA TYR A 78 6.32 2.78 -8.82
C TYR A 78 6.02 2.97 -10.31
N ILE A 79 5.45 4.11 -10.69
CA ILE A 79 5.31 4.50 -12.10
C ILE A 79 6.69 4.66 -12.73
N GLN A 80 7.59 5.43 -12.07
CA GLN A 80 8.96 5.61 -12.54
C GLN A 80 9.67 4.27 -12.70
N ARG A 81 9.63 3.44 -11.67
CA ARG A 81 10.27 2.12 -11.68
C ARG A 81 9.75 1.22 -12.81
N ALA A 82 8.44 1.19 -13.03
CA ALA A 82 7.84 0.42 -14.09
C ALA A 82 8.28 0.91 -15.48
N ASN A 83 8.33 2.23 -15.68
CA ASN A 83 8.82 2.83 -16.93
C ASN A 83 10.31 2.52 -17.18
N GLU A 84 11.15 2.59 -16.15
CA GLU A 84 12.58 2.23 -16.23
C GLU A 84 12.80 0.76 -16.61
N LEU A 85 11.86 -0.12 -16.26
CA LEU A 85 11.84 -1.53 -16.65
C LEU A 85 11.24 -1.78 -18.05
N GLY A 86 10.80 -0.72 -18.76
CA GLY A 86 10.26 -0.82 -20.11
C GLY A 86 8.77 -1.15 -20.18
N PHE A 87 8.03 -0.99 -19.07
CA PHE A 87 6.56 -1.12 -19.04
C PHE A 87 5.88 0.23 -19.35
N SER A 88 4.57 0.18 -19.61
CA SER A 88 3.75 1.38 -19.79
C SER A 88 2.94 1.63 -18.52
N ALA A 89 3.38 2.55 -17.67
CA ALA A 89 2.74 2.79 -16.39
C ALA A 89 1.83 4.02 -16.39
N SER A 90 0.68 3.88 -15.73
CA SER A 90 -0.29 4.93 -15.43
C SER A 90 -0.55 4.99 -13.93
N GLY A 91 -1.10 6.10 -13.44
CA GLY A 91 -1.42 6.27 -12.03
C GLY A 91 -2.74 6.97 -11.75
N VAL A 92 -3.27 6.76 -10.55
CA VAL A 92 -4.39 7.50 -9.98
C VAL A 92 -4.00 8.00 -8.59
N GLU A 93 -4.17 9.30 -8.34
CA GLU A 93 -3.87 9.91 -7.04
C GLU A 93 -4.83 11.09 -6.79
N PRO A 94 -5.64 11.06 -5.71
CA PRO A 94 -6.57 12.14 -5.42
C PRO A 94 -5.89 13.39 -4.82
N ALA A 95 -4.80 13.25 -4.03
CA ALA A 95 -4.11 14.38 -3.43
C ALA A 95 -3.33 15.17 -4.50
N GLU A 96 -3.62 16.45 -4.63
CA GLU A 96 -3.11 17.29 -5.73
C GLU A 96 -1.59 17.47 -5.65
N ALA A 97 -1.03 17.74 -4.46
CA ALA A 97 0.40 17.94 -4.28
C ALA A 97 1.17 16.64 -4.60
N MET A 98 0.66 15.48 -4.16
CA MET A 98 1.23 14.18 -4.52
C MET A 98 1.19 13.95 -6.03
N ARG A 99 0.01 14.13 -6.64
CA ARG A 99 -0.20 13.92 -8.08
C ARG A 99 0.68 14.85 -8.92
N LYS A 100 0.85 16.12 -8.51
CA LYS A 100 1.75 17.06 -9.17
C LYS A 100 3.20 16.56 -9.15
N ALA A 101 3.69 16.14 -8.00
CA ALA A 101 5.02 15.56 -7.86
C ALA A 101 5.18 14.29 -8.73
N ALA A 102 4.15 13.44 -8.80
CA ALA A 102 4.16 12.25 -9.65
C ALA A 102 4.24 12.60 -11.15
N ILE A 103 3.50 13.62 -11.61
CA ILE A 103 3.52 14.08 -13.01
C ILE A 103 4.90 14.67 -13.36
N GLU A 104 5.47 15.49 -12.48
CA GLU A 104 6.80 16.07 -12.67
C GLU A 104 7.90 15.00 -12.75
N LYS A 105 7.79 13.95 -11.93
CA LYS A 105 8.72 12.83 -11.91
C LYS A 105 8.59 11.91 -13.13
N ASN A 106 7.39 11.77 -13.68
CA ASN A 106 7.05 10.81 -14.74
C ASN A 106 6.47 11.50 -15.98
N PRO A 107 7.24 12.35 -16.67
CA PRO A 107 6.76 13.03 -17.88
C PRO A 107 6.39 11.98 -18.95
N GLY A 108 5.16 12.05 -19.45
CA GLY A 108 4.64 11.10 -20.46
C GLY A 108 3.79 9.96 -19.89
N SER A 109 3.78 9.73 -18.58
CA SER A 109 2.84 8.81 -17.95
C SER A 109 1.47 9.47 -17.74
N MET A 110 0.40 8.69 -17.93
CA MET A 110 -0.97 9.14 -17.63
C MET A 110 -1.22 9.04 -16.12
N ILE A 111 -1.25 10.19 -15.43
CA ILE A 111 -1.52 10.26 -14.00
C ILE A 111 -2.76 11.13 -13.80
N LEU A 112 -3.85 10.50 -13.33
CA LEU A 112 -5.16 11.12 -13.26
C LEU A 112 -5.56 11.41 -11.81
N ASN A 113 -6.41 12.43 -11.65
CA ASN A 113 -7.16 12.60 -10.42
C ASN A 113 -8.24 11.51 -10.35
N GLY A 114 -8.31 10.81 -9.22
CA GLY A 114 -9.30 9.76 -9.02
C GLY A 114 -9.09 9.04 -7.71
N VAL A 115 -10.06 8.22 -7.34
CA VAL A 115 -10.08 7.43 -6.09
C VAL A 115 -10.15 5.94 -6.42
N ALA A 116 -9.68 5.10 -5.52
CA ALA A 116 -9.56 3.66 -5.77
C ALA A 116 -10.90 2.95 -6.04
N ASN A 117 -12.00 3.47 -5.48
CA ASN A 117 -13.35 2.91 -5.63
C ASN A 117 -14.10 3.43 -6.86
N GLU A 118 -13.47 4.28 -7.69
CA GLU A 118 -13.99 4.76 -8.98
C GLU A 118 -12.82 5.07 -9.91
N LEU A 119 -12.31 4.04 -10.61
CA LEU A 119 -11.12 4.18 -11.45
C LEU A 119 -11.48 4.73 -12.84
N PRO A 120 -10.84 5.83 -13.30
CA PRO A 120 -11.16 6.48 -14.57
C PRO A 120 -10.53 5.77 -15.77
N PHE A 121 -10.62 4.44 -15.82
CA PHE A 121 -10.06 3.61 -16.87
C PHE A 121 -11.10 2.60 -17.39
N ALA A 122 -10.94 2.20 -18.65
CA ALA A 122 -11.78 1.18 -19.27
C ALA A 122 -11.49 -0.21 -18.68
N ASP A 123 -12.47 -1.11 -18.83
CA ASP A 123 -12.36 -2.51 -18.46
C ASP A 123 -11.18 -3.19 -19.17
N SER A 124 -10.59 -4.19 -18.55
CA SER A 124 -9.57 -5.07 -19.14
C SER A 124 -8.42 -4.31 -19.82
N THR A 125 -7.91 -3.29 -19.14
CA THR A 125 -6.89 -2.37 -19.68
C THR A 125 -5.48 -2.76 -19.26
N PHE A 126 -5.29 -3.23 -18.02
CA PHE A 126 -4.00 -3.39 -17.39
C PHE A 126 -3.61 -4.86 -17.18
N ASP A 127 -2.33 -5.14 -17.28
CA ASP A 127 -1.74 -6.47 -17.02
C ASP A 127 -1.41 -6.63 -15.53
N LEU A 128 -1.02 -5.53 -14.87
CA LEU A 128 -0.77 -5.46 -13.43
C LEU A 128 -1.44 -4.21 -12.84
N VAL A 129 -2.11 -4.38 -11.72
CA VAL A 129 -2.57 -3.29 -10.86
C VAL A 129 -1.81 -3.35 -9.55
N ILE A 130 -1.19 -2.24 -9.16
CA ILE A 130 -0.48 -2.04 -7.90
C ILE A 130 -1.36 -1.19 -6.99
N CYS A 131 -1.53 -1.60 -5.72
CA CYS A 131 -2.26 -0.83 -4.71
C CYS A 131 -1.54 -0.97 -3.36
N ILE A 132 -0.62 -0.05 -3.06
CA ILE A 132 0.27 -0.14 -1.91
C ILE A 132 -0.08 0.91 -0.87
N GLU A 133 -0.51 0.44 0.33
CA GLU A 133 -0.85 1.30 1.49
C GLU A 133 -2.03 2.26 1.25
N VAL A 134 -2.96 1.95 0.35
CA VAL A 134 -4.13 2.77 0.03
C VAL A 134 -5.36 2.34 0.82
N LEU A 135 -5.76 1.07 0.70
CA LEU A 135 -7.02 0.57 1.25
C LEU A 135 -7.11 0.71 2.78
N ARG A 136 -5.98 0.79 3.46
CA ARG A 136 -5.94 1.04 4.91
C ARG A 136 -6.55 2.39 5.33
N TYR A 137 -6.65 3.34 4.41
CA TYR A 137 -7.20 4.68 4.67
C TYR A 137 -8.66 4.81 4.26
N LEU A 138 -9.25 3.78 3.71
CA LEU A 138 -10.64 3.75 3.25
C LEU A 138 -11.51 2.97 4.23
N HIS A 139 -12.82 3.22 4.19
CA HIS A 139 -13.81 2.41 4.89
C HIS A 139 -14.01 1.06 4.18
N ASN A 140 -14.45 0.02 4.91
CA ASN A 140 -14.65 -1.32 4.36
C ASN A 140 -15.55 -1.39 3.11
N ALA A 141 -16.58 -0.55 3.03
CA ALA A 141 -17.44 -0.51 1.84
C ALA A 141 -16.70 0.03 0.61
N ASP A 142 -15.89 1.09 0.79
CA ASP A 142 -15.01 1.62 -0.25
C ASP A 142 -13.95 0.61 -0.66
N ASN A 143 -13.38 -0.15 0.29
CA ASN A 143 -12.41 -1.21 0.01
C ASN A 143 -12.98 -2.29 -0.90
N ARG A 144 -14.21 -2.76 -0.62
CA ARG A 144 -14.88 -3.73 -1.48
C ARG A 144 -15.16 -3.18 -2.88
N GLN A 145 -15.55 -1.91 -2.98
CA GLN A 145 -15.75 -1.29 -4.29
C GLN A 145 -14.42 -1.10 -5.03
N ALA A 146 -13.35 -0.69 -4.33
CA ALA A 146 -12.02 -0.56 -4.91
C ALA A 146 -11.48 -1.88 -5.46
N LEU A 147 -11.68 -2.99 -4.74
CA LEU A 147 -11.31 -4.33 -5.24
C LEU A 147 -12.08 -4.71 -6.52
N ARG A 148 -13.39 -4.39 -6.60
CA ARG A 148 -14.17 -4.61 -7.84
C ARG A 148 -13.67 -3.74 -8.99
N GLU A 149 -13.31 -2.50 -8.75
CA GLU A 149 -12.74 -1.61 -9.76
C GLU A 149 -11.37 -2.09 -10.24
N MET A 150 -10.48 -2.52 -9.33
CA MET A 150 -9.19 -3.11 -9.68
C MET A 150 -9.38 -4.39 -10.52
N TYR A 151 -10.35 -5.24 -10.15
CA TYR A 151 -10.72 -6.39 -10.96
C TYR A 151 -11.22 -5.98 -12.34
N ARG A 152 -12.12 -5.00 -12.43
CA ARG A 152 -12.70 -4.52 -13.70
C ARG A 152 -11.63 -4.04 -14.68
N VAL A 153 -10.68 -3.25 -14.22
CA VAL A 153 -9.64 -2.65 -15.08
C VAL A 153 -8.51 -3.61 -15.44
N LEU A 154 -8.31 -4.70 -14.69
CA LEU A 154 -7.35 -5.75 -15.05
C LEU A 154 -7.83 -6.53 -16.26
N LYS A 155 -6.91 -7.00 -17.09
CA LYS A 155 -7.19 -7.98 -18.16
C LYS A 155 -7.47 -9.36 -17.56
N PRO A 156 -8.19 -10.26 -18.27
CA PRO A 156 -8.21 -11.67 -17.91
C PRO A 156 -6.78 -12.23 -17.77
N GLY A 157 -6.50 -12.91 -16.67
CA GLY A 157 -5.14 -13.36 -16.31
C GLY A 157 -4.21 -12.28 -15.75
N GLY A 158 -4.68 -11.02 -15.66
CA GLY A 158 -3.92 -9.94 -15.04
C GLY A 158 -3.79 -10.08 -13.53
N THR A 159 -2.81 -9.40 -12.97
CA THR A 159 -2.40 -9.55 -11.57
C THR A 159 -2.71 -8.29 -10.77
N LEU A 160 -3.25 -8.47 -9.56
CA LEU A 160 -3.33 -7.45 -8.51
C LEU A 160 -2.20 -7.66 -7.51
N PHE A 161 -1.43 -6.61 -7.24
CA PHE A 161 -0.48 -6.53 -6.12
C PHE A 161 -1.02 -5.54 -5.08
N LEU A 162 -1.39 -6.05 -3.92
CA LEU A 162 -2.07 -5.27 -2.86
C LEU A 162 -1.33 -5.38 -1.54
N THR A 163 -1.24 -4.28 -0.78
CA THR A 163 -0.78 -4.32 0.62
C THR A 163 -1.84 -3.85 1.60
N MET A 164 -1.91 -4.53 2.74
CA MET A 164 -2.80 -4.20 3.85
C MET A 164 -2.08 -4.30 5.19
N VAL A 165 -2.53 -3.54 6.18
CA VAL A 165 -2.04 -3.64 7.55
C VAL A 165 -2.71 -4.82 8.24
N ASN A 166 -1.87 -5.69 8.82
CA ASN A 166 -2.36 -6.88 9.50
C ASN A 166 -2.86 -6.57 10.92
N ARG A 167 -4.04 -7.08 11.25
CA ARG A 167 -4.67 -6.93 12.57
C ARG A 167 -3.87 -7.60 13.68
N TYR A 168 -3.26 -8.76 13.39
CA TYR A 168 -2.51 -9.57 14.36
C TYR A 168 -1.02 -9.27 14.38
N ALA A 169 -0.61 -8.12 13.82
CA ALA A 169 0.79 -7.73 13.79
C ALA A 169 1.42 -7.70 15.19
N LEU A 170 2.53 -8.43 15.37
CA LEU A 170 3.29 -8.46 16.62
C LEU A 170 4.09 -7.18 16.89
N ASP A 171 4.08 -6.22 15.98
CA ASP A 171 4.75 -4.92 16.13
C ASP A 171 4.01 -3.96 17.09
N GLY A 172 2.87 -4.39 17.62
CA GLY A 172 2.02 -3.62 18.54
C GLY A 172 1.28 -2.45 17.88
N PHE A 173 1.30 -2.33 16.56
CA PHE A 173 0.67 -1.19 15.88
C PHE A 173 -0.85 -1.15 16.10
N TYR A 174 -1.53 -2.29 15.95
CA TYR A 174 -2.97 -2.43 16.20
C TYR A 174 -3.34 -2.01 17.64
N LEU A 175 -2.66 -2.58 18.63
CA LEU A 175 -2.92 -2.28 20.04
C LEU A 175 -2.67 -0.79 20.37
N ASN A 176 -1.56 -0.23 19.87
CA ASN A 176 -1.25 1.18 20.08
C ASN A 176 -2.25 2.12 19.37
N TYR A 177 -2.74 1.74 18.18
CA TYR A 177 -3.76 2.50 17.47
C TYR A 177 -5.07 2.58 18.28
N HIS A 178 -5.59 1.43 18.74
CA HIS A 178 -6.83 1.37 19.51
C HIS A 178 -6.70 1.99 20.91
N ALA A 179 -5.57 1.79 21.59
CA ALA A 179 -5.31 2.41 22.88
C ALA A 179 -5.31 3.95 22.80
N ARG A 180 -4.71 4.51 21.74
CA ARG A 180 -4.72 5.96 21.51
C ARG A 180 -6.10 6.49 21.22
N LYS A 181 -6.89 5.78 20.38
CA LYS A 181 -8.28 6.13 20.08
C LYS A 181 -9.13 6.14 21.37
N LEU A 182 -8.97 5.12 22.21
CA LEU A 182 -9.69 5.00 23.49
C LEU A 182 -9.32 6.12 24.49
N LEU A 183 -8.03 6.51 24.54
CA LEU A 183 -7.53 7.53 25.45
C LEU A 183 -7.74 8.97 24.93
N GLY A 184 -8.39 9.16 23.79
CA GLY A 184 -8.62 10.47 23.17
C GLY A 184 -7.32 11.23 22.85
N ARG A 185 -6.19 10.53 22.76
CA ARG A 185 -4.88 11.16 22.52
C ARG A 185 -4.75 11.59 21.07
N LYS A 186 -4.91 12.88 20.83
CA LYS A 186 -4.59 13.51 19.54
C LYS A 186 -3.08 13.44 19.27
N ARG A 187 -2.68 13.25 18.04
CA ARG A 187 -1.29 13.50 17.61
C ARG A 187 -1.03 15.00 17.61
N VAL A 188 0.25 15.39 17.63
CA VAL A 188 0.68 16.78 17.42
C VAL A 188 0.19 17.34 16.07
N SER A 189 -0.14 16.45 15.12
CA SER A 189 -0.67 16.78 13.78
C SER A 189 -2.17 16.46 13.59
N GLY A 190 -2.99 16.45 14.67
CA GLY A 190 -4.44 16.16 14.58
C GLY A 190 -4.84 14.76 15.05
N ASP A 191 -6.08 14.35 14.76
CA ASP A 191 -6.62 13.04 15.14
C ASP A 191 -5.85 11.87 14.47
N ALA A 192 -5.83 10.72 15.13
CA ALA A 192 -5.23 9.53 14.50
C ALA A 192 -6.00 9.21 13.21
N PRO A 193 -5.32 9.10 12.06
CA PRO A 193 -6.00 8.81 10.81
C PRO A 193 -6.73 7.48 10.92
N HIS A 194 -7.85 7.37 10.20
CA HIS A 194 -8.50 6.08 10.02
C HIS A 194 -7.47 5.05 9.53
N CYS A 195 -7.52 3.86 10.08
CA CYS A 195 -6.68 2.76 9.64
C CYS A 195 -7.49 1.47 9.67
N GLU A 196 -7.75 0.93 8.50
CA GLU A 196 -8.39 -0.37 8.34
C GLU A 196 -7.35 -1.47 8.49
N PHE A 197 -7.70 -2.48 9.30
CA PHE A 197 -6.86 -3.64 9.56
C PHE A 197 -7.57 -4.88 9.05
N THR A 198 -6.80 -5.78 8.44
CA THR A 198 -7.34 -7.04 7.92
C THR A 198 -6.57 -8.24 8.43
N THR A 199 -7.12 -9.42 8.21
CA THR A 199 -6.45 -10.71 8.39
C THR A 199 -6.32 -11.42 7.05
N PRO A 200 -5.44 -12.43 6.90
CA PRO A 200 -5.37 -13.21 5.66
C PRO A 200 -6.72 -13.77 5.21
N ALA A 201 -7.53 -14.28 6.14
CA ALA A 201 -8.84 -14.86 5.82
C ALA A 201 -9.87 -13.80 5.39
N GLU A 202 -9.83 -12.59 5.98
CA GLU A 202 -10.72 -11.51 5.58
C GLU A 202 -10.37 -11.00 4.18
N ILE A 203 -9.07 -10.79 3.88
CA ILE A 203 -8.68 -10.31 2.55
C ILE A 203 -8.91 -11.39 1.48
N ASP A 204 -8.74 -12.69 1.78
CA ASP A 204 -9.14 -13.77 0.88
C ASP A 204 -10.63 -13.67 0.50
N LYS A 205 -11.48 -13.51 1.50
CA LYS A 205 -12.93 -13.38 1.29
C LYS A 205 -13.28 -12.18 0.41
N GLU A 206 -12.67 -11.02 0.67
CA GLU A 206 -12.96 -9.78 -0.07
C GLU A 206 -12.44 -9.86 -1.52
N VAL A 207 -11.24 -10.41 -1.72
CA VAL A 207 -10.63 -10.59 -3.05
C VAL A 207 -11.43 -11.60 -3.89
N LEU A 208 -11.82 -12.75 -3.31
CA LEU A 208 -12.67 -13.72 -4.00
C LEU A 208 -14.07 -13.15 -4.30
N ALA A 209 -14.66 -12.39 -3.38
CA ALA A 209 -15.94 -11.72 -3.59
C ALA A 209 -15.90 -10.64 -4.67
N ALA A 210 -14.72 -10.05 -4.95
CA ALA A 210 -14.52 -9.11 -6.04
C ALA A 210 -14.37 -9.80 -7.41
N GLY A 211 -14.18 -11.13 -7.45
CA GLY A 211 -14.11 -11.94 -8.67
C GLY A 211 -12.73 -12.55 -8.98
N PHE A 212 -11.68 -12.27 -8.17
CA PHE A 212 -10.37 -12.86 -8.37
C PHE A 212 -10.39 -14.37 -8.17
N SER A 213 -9.62 -15.09 -8.96
CA SER A 213 -9.60 -16.57 -8.95
C SER A 213 -8.66 -17.17 -7.91
N THR A 214 -7.57 -16.45 -7.59
CA THR A 214 -6.54 -16.90 -6.63
C THR A 214 -6.04 -15.73 -5.82
N ALA A 215 -5.59 -16.00 -4.59
CA ALA A 215 -4.88 -15.04 -3.77
C ALA A 215 -3.74 -15.74 -3.02
N VAL A 216 -2.55 -15.15 -3.09
CA VAL A 216 -1.37 -15.62 -2.37
C VAL A 216 -0.89 -14.51 -1.46
N HIS A 217 -0.68 -14.83 -0.18
CA HIS A 217 -0.21 -13.85 0.79
C HIS A 217 1.24 -14.06 1.17
N ARG A 218 1.94 -12.94 1.34
CA ARG A 218 3.28 -12.86 1.95
C ARG A 218 3.23 -11.90 3.13
N GLY A 219 3.85 -12.29 4.23
CA GLY A 219 4.04 -11.39 5.37
C GLY A 219 5.26 -10.49 5.15
N VAL A 220 5.20 -9.27 5.65
CA VAL A 220 6.32 -8.33 5.67
C VAL A 220 6.43 -7.71 7.04
N LEU A 221 7.64 -7.64 7.60
CA LEU A 221 7.94 -7.10 8.92
C LEU A 221 7.34 -7.92 10.07
N LEU A 222 7.97 -9.04 10.42
CA LEU A 222 7.63 -9.76 11.64
C LEU A 222 8.36 -9.14 12.84
N GLY A 223 7.67 -8.33 13.63
CA GLY A 223 8.06 -8.05 15.00
C GLY A 223 9.09 -6.93 15.24
N PRO A 224 10.28 -7.20 15.86
CA PRO A 224 10.96 -6.20 16.67
C PRO A 224 11.61 -5.05 15.89
N MET A 225 11.80 -5.17 14.58
CA MET A 225 12.52 -4.15 13.80
C MET A 225 11.87 -2.78 13.87
N ARG A 226 10.53 -2.70 13.80
CA ARG A 226 9.81 -1.43 13.94
C ARG A 226 10.01 -0.80 15.31
N ILE A 227 10.03 -1.62 16.36
CA ILE A 227 10.29 -1.18 17.74
C ILE A 227 11.74 -0.74 17.86
N LEU A 228 12.69 -1.51 17.32
CA LEU A 228 14.11 -1.21 17.35
C LEU A 228 14.44 0.15 16.68
N TYR A 229 13.84 0.44 15.53
CA TYR A 229 13.96 1.74 14.87
C TYR A 229 13.37 2.89 15.69
N LYS A 230 12.30 2.65 16.45
CA LYS A 230 11.74 3.65 17.38
C LYS A 230 12.64 3.93 18.57
N LEU A 231 13.33 2.91 19.09
CA LEU A 231 14.23 3.03 20.24
C LEU A 231 15.57 3.67 19.82
N SER A 232 16.17 3.21 18.74
CA SER A 232 17.44 3.73 18.22
C SER A 232 17.65 3.41 16.75
N THR A 233 17.53 4.42 15.90
CA THR A 233 17.83 4.29 14.47
C THR A 233 19.28 3.87 14.22
N ARG A 234 20.23 4.33 15.05
CA ARG A 234 21.66 3.97 14.91
C ARG A 234 21.89 2.48 15.13
N ILE A 235 21.29 1.91 16.18
CA ILE A 235 21.39 0.48 16.50
C ILE A 235 20.64 -0.33 15.43
N ALA A 236 19.43 0.08 15.09
CA ALA A 236 18.62 -0.59 14.07
C ALA A 236 19.35 -0.71 12.73
N ARG A 237 19.97 0.37 12.23
CA ARG A 237 20.76 0.35 10.99
C ARG A 237 21.89 -0.67 10.99
N ARG A 238 22.53 -0.92 12.12
CA ARG A 238 23.62 -1.89 12.25
C ARG A 238 23.12 -3.33 12.33
N ILE A 239 21.98 -3.54 12.96
CA ILE A 239 21.43 -4.88 13.22
C ILE A 239 20.55 -5.36 12.08
N ALA A 240 19.82 -4.43 11.41
CA ALA A 240 18.87 -4.76 10.34
C ALA A 240 19.45 -5.64 9.22
N PRO A 241 20.67 -5.38 8.69
CA PRO A 241 21.24 -6.25 7.66
C PRO A 241 21.45 -7.70 8.09
N VAL A 242 21.73 -7.91 9.39
CA VAL A 242 21.94 -9.25 9.96
C VAL A 242 20.61 -9.95 10.22
N LEU A 243 19.61 -9.21 10.69
CA LEU A 243 18.29 -9.78 11.02
C LEU A 243 17.38 -9.93 9.81
N GLU A 244 17.61 -9.21 8.72
CA GLU A 244 16.74 -9.22 7.54
C GLU A 244 16.52 -10.63 6.96
N PRO A 245 17.54 -11.49 6.77
CA PRO A 245 17.33 -12.84 6.24
C PRO A 245 16.45 -13.71 7.17
N PHE A 246 16.58 -13.55 8.48
CA PHE A 246 15.73 -14.27 9.46
C PHE A 246 14.30 -13.77 9.43
N ASP A 247 14.10 -12.45 9.39
CA ASP A 247 12.79 -11.84 9.27
C ASP A 247 12.08 -12.28 7.97
N ASP A 248 12.79 -12.33 6.85
CA ASP A 248 12.26 -12.80 5.56
C ASP A 248 11.91 -14.30 5.61
N ALA A 249 12.79 -15.14 6.16
CA ALA A 249 12.53 -16.56 6.30
C ALA A 249 11.29 -16.84 7.17
N ILE A 250 11.18 -16.17 8.31
CA ILE A 250 10.02 -16.33 9.20
C ILE A 250 8.74 -15.78 8.54
N CYS A 251 8.78 -14.65 7.86
CA CYS A 251 7.63 -14.07 7.16
C CYS A 251 7.14 -14.94 5.98
N SER A 252 8.00 -15.83 5.44
CA SER A 252 7.63 -16.75 4.36
C SER A 252 6.82 -17.98 4.83
N ILE A 253 6.89 -18.31 6.12
CA ILE A 253 6.19 -19.46 6.70
C ILE A 253 4.69 -19.14 6.81
N HIS A 254 3.83 -20.08 6.40
CA HIS A 254 2.38 -19.91 6.37
C HIS A 254 1.78 -19.47 7.72
N LEU A 255 2.24 -20.06 8.81
CA LEU A 255 1.73 -19.80 10.15
C LEU A 255 2.14 -18.41 10.65
N THR A 256 3.39 -18.02 10.45
CA THR A 256 3.95 -16.78 11.00
C THR A 256 3.62 -15.54 10.17
N ARG A 257 3.33 -15.69 8.86
CA ARG A 257 2.88 -14.56 8.02
C ARG A 257 1.60 -13.90 8.56
N ALA A 258 0.75 -14.67 9.26
CA ALA A 258 -0.45 -14.16 9.91
C ALA A 258 -0.16 -13.13 11.02
N PHE A 259 1.08 -13.02 11.47
CA PHE A 259 1.53 -12.10 12.52
C PHE A 259 2.48 -11.00 12.02
N ALA A 260 2.75 -10.98 10.72
CA ALA A 260 3.56 -9.93 10.10
C ALA A 260 2.87 -8.56 10.16
N GLY A 261 3.63 -7.48 10.13
CA GLY A 261 3.10 -6.11 10.22
C GLY A 261 2.22 -5.73 9.03
N HIS A 262 2.62 -6.18 7.84
CA HIS A 262 1.86 -5.98 6.61
C HIS A 262 1.64 -7.32 5.89
N LEU A 263 0.50 -7.42 5.23
CA LEU A 263 0.17 -8.49 4.28
C LEU A 263 0.34 -7.95 2.87
N VAL A 264 1.16 -8.62 2.08
CA VAL A 264 1.21 -8.45 0.63
C VAL A 264 0.34 -9.53 0.02
N THR A 265 -0.65 -9.15 -0.77
CA THR A 265 -1.56 -10.07 -1.45
C THR A 265 -1.34 -9.94 -2.95
N VAL A 266 -1.08 -11.06 -3.60
CA VAL A 266 -1.02 -11.17 -5.06
C VAL A 266 -2.22 -12.01 -5.50
N ALA A 267 -3.09 -11.42 -6.34
CA ALA A 267 -4.30 -12.08 -6.80
C ALA A 267 -4.40 -12.04 -8.33
N THR A 268 -5.05 -13.03 -8.93
CA THR A 268 -5.20 -13.15 -10.39
C THR A 268 -6.67 -13.00 -10.78
N ARG A 269 -6.94 -12.18 -11.82
CA ARG A 269 -8.25 -12.06 -12.42
C ARG A 269 -8.64 -13.27 -13.26
#